data_8292e6a56802e81be54a7c358ed7d978
#
_entry.id   8292e6a56802e81be54a7c358ed7d978
#
_cell.length_a   1.000
_cell.length_b   1.000
_cell.length_c   1.000
_cell.angle_alpha   90.00
_cell.angle_beta   90.00
_cell.angle_gamma   90.00
#
_symmetry.space_group_name_H-M   'P 1'
#
loop_
_entity.id
_entity.type
_entity.pdbx_description
1 polymer ?
#
loop_
_entity_poly.entity_id
_entity_poly.type
_entity_poly.pdbx_seq_one_letter_code
_entity_poly.pdbx_strand_id
1 'polypeptide(L)'
;MEVEKPVYDFEGIEFCQTHPVFDGARWRMVRNHTAVLNKDPLILVDIPNANVHQRWMNGVGKCGLAIANGLPVQQELYSLFVRESAGKTCKDSFLLYIMKNTSRMIQSKNLAPRTTPVSISARVSYYAAFGILPDRQIAIEEHYKNFHLLRLDVTPISHAQVGTVRAGHSIPSFEH
;
A
#
# COMPACT_ATOMS: atom_id res chain seq x y z
N MET A 1 -25.13 -16.59 -11.22
CA MET A 1 -23.69 -16.75 -11.53
C MET A 1 -23.35 -15.59 -12.46
N GLU A 2 -22.58 -14.62 -11.98
CA GLU A 2 -22.06 -13.55 -12.84
C GLU A 2 -20.92 -14.13 -13.69
N VAL A 3 -21.04 -13.96 -15.00
CA VAL A 3 -20.00 -14.36 -15.93
C VAL A 3 -19.16 -13.10 -16.22
N GLU A 4 -17.90 -13.14 -15.92
CA GLU A 4 -16.99 -12.03 -16.24
C GLU A 4 -16.88 -11.87 -17.76
N LYS A 5 -16.69 -10.62 -18.20
CA LYS A 5 -16.47 -10.35 -19.62
C LYS A 5 -15.17 -11.00 -20.10
N PRO A 6 -15.13 -11.57 -21.31
CA PRO A 6 -13.89 -12.12 -21.85
C PRO A 6 -12.85 -11.01 -22.00
N VAL A 7 -11.63 -11.27 -21.56
CA VAL A 7 -10.46 -10.41 -21.75
C VAL A 7 -9.56 -11.01 -22.82
N TYR A 8 -9.00 -10.16 -23.68
CA TYR A 8 -8.18 -10.57 -24.81
C TYR A 8 -6.71 -10.26 -24.60
N ASP A 9 -6.40 -9.34 -23.67
CA ASP A 9 -5.05 -8.96 -23.29
C ASP A 9 -4.66 -9.66 -21.99
N PHE A 10 -3.41 -10.13 -21.90
CA PHE A 10 -2.94 -10.86 -20.73
C PHE A 10 -3.00 -10.01 -19.46
N GLU A 11 -2.65 -8.73 -19.57
CA GLU A 11 -2.73 -7.76 -18.47
C GLU A 11 -4.18 -7.51 -17.99
N GLY A 12 -5.18 -7.76 -18.84
CA GLY A 12 -6.59 -7.64 -18.50
C GLY A 12 -7.11 -8.73 -17.57
N ILE A 13 -6.37 -9.83 -17.39
CA ILE A 13 -6.77 -10.91 -16.49
C ILE A 13 -6.70 -10.42 -15.04
N GLU A 14 -7.82 -10.45 -14.33
CA GLU A 14 -7.84 -10.14 -12.90
C GLU A 14 -7.95 -11.41 -12.06
N PHE A 15 -7.08 -11.52 -11.04
CA PHE A 15 -7.16 -12.56 -10.03
C PHE A 15 -6.86 -11.99 -8.64
N CYS A 16 -7.81 -12.09 -7.73
CA CYS A 16 -7.66 -11.61 -6.35
C CYS A 16 -7.20 -10.13 -6.27
N GLN A 17 -7.79 -9.26 -7.07
CA GLN A 17 -7.43 -7.83 -7.20
C GLN A 17 -6.00 -7.59 -7.73
N THR A 18 -5.44 -8.56 -8.41
CA THR A 18 -4.13 -8.46 -9.05
C THR A 18 -4.24 -8.69 -10.55
N HIS A 19 -3.37 -8.02 -11.30
CA HIS A 19 -3.21 -8.20 -12.74
C HIS A 19 -1.79 -8.63 -13.05
N PRO A 20 -1.55 -9.42 -14.11
CA PRO A 20 -0.20 -9.66 -14.61
C PRO A 20 0.40 -8.38 -15.19
N VAL A 21 1.62 -8.06 -14.76
CA VAL A 21 2.41 -6.94 -15.28
C VAL A 21 3.79 -7.45 -15.62
N PHE A 22 4.30 -7.14 -16.81
CA PHE A 22 5.66 -7.44 -17.23
C PHE A 22 6.62 -6.39 -16.71
N ASP A 23 7.58 -6.76 -15.85
CA ASP A 23 8.52 -5.81 -15.24
C ASP A 23 9.74 -5.47 -16.12
N GLY A 24 9.77 -6.01 -17.32
CA GLY A 24 10.90 -5.92 -18.25
C GLY A 24 11.75 -7.19 -18.31
N ALA A 25 11.59 -8.12 -17.35
CA ALA A 25 12.28 -9.39 -17.30
C ALA A 25 11.32 -10.58 -17.13
N ARG A 26 10.24 -10.40 -16.39
CA ARG A 26 9.26 -11.46 -16.08
C ARG A 26 7.86 -10.90 -15.82
N TRP A 27 6.88 -11.75 -15.92
CA TRP A 27 5.51 -11.48 -15.51
C TRP A 27 5.36 -11.58 -13.99
N ARG A 28 4.60 -10.66 -13.42
CA ARG A 28 4.34 -10.58 -11.97
C ARG A 28 2.88 -10.25 -11.74
N MET A 29 2.27 -10.90 -10.77
CA MET A 29 0.93 -10.54 -10.31
C MET A 29 1.02 -9.30 -9.42
N VAL A 30 0.45 -8.20 -9.89
CA VAL A 30 0.53 -6.88 -9.26
C VAL A 30 -0.86 -6.45 -8.81
N ARG A 31 -0.98 -6.07 -7.54
CA ARG A 31 -2.24 -5.59 -7.00
C ARG A 31 -2.57 -4.20 -7.54
N ASN A 32 -3.85 -3.93 -7.74
CA ASN A 32 -4.34 -2.60 -8.11
C ASN A 32 -3.85 -1.55 -7.09
N HIS A 33 -3.38 -0.40 -7.60
CA HIS A 33 -2.81 0.67 -6.79
C HIS A 33 -3.78 1.21 -5.73
N THR A 34 -5.05 1.39 -6.07
CA THR A 34 -6.07 1.83 -5.11
C THR A 34 -6.26 0.80 -3.98
N ALA A 35 -6.24 -0.49 -4.31
CA ALA A 35 -6.32 -1.55 -3.31
C ALA A 35 -5.08 -1.57 -2.39
N VAL A 36 -3.90 -1.26 -2.93
CA VAL A 36 -2.67 -1.11 -2.14
C VAL A 36 -2.79 0.05 -1.16
N LEU A 37 -3.20 1.24 -1.63
CA LEU A 37 -3.38 2.42 -0.79
C LEU A 37 -4.41 2.22 0.32
N ASN A 38 -5.49 1.53 0.02
CA ASN A 38 -6.58 1.34 0.97
C ASN A 38 -6.34 0.23 2.00
N LYS A 39 -5.41 -0.70 1.73
CA LYS A 39 -5.24 -1.89 2.58
C LYS A 39 -3.88 -1.96 3.27
N ASP A 40 -2.81 -1.59 2.59
CA ASP A 40 -1.46 -1.82 3.12
C ASP A 40 -1.06 -0.89 4.26
N PRO A 41 -1.48 0.41 4.29
CA PRO A 41 -1.23 1.28 5.43
C PRO A 41 -2.13 0.98 6.63
N LEU A 42 -3.21 0.19 6.44
CA LEU A 42 -4.15 -0.08 7.52
C LEU A 42 -3.52 -1.01 8.55
N ILE A 43 -3.67 -0.63 9.79
CA ILE A 43 -3.34 -1.47 10.94
C ILE A 43 -4.64 -1.74 11.71
N LEU A 44 -4.92 -3.00 11.96
CA LEU A 44 -6.17 -3.46 12.58
C LEU A 44 -6.02 -3.69 14.09
N VAL A 45 -4.95 -3.17 14.68
CA VAL A 45 -4.66 -3.30 16.11
C VAL A 45 -4.34 -1.93 16.69
N ASP A 46 -4.62 -1.75 17.96
CA ASP A 46 -4.29 -0.54 18.67
C ASP A 46 -2.78 -0.31 18.66
N ILE A 47 -2.39 0.90 18.27
CA ILE A 47 -1.00 1.32 18.25
C ILE A 47 -0.76 2.18 19.49
N PRO A 48 0.11 1.73 20.40
CA PRO A 48 0.30 2.44 21.66
C PRO A 48 0.99 3.81 21.51
N ASN A 49 1.75 4.01 20.44
CA ASN A 49 2.46 5.28 20.21
C ASN A 49 3.01 5.40 18.78
N ALA A 50 3.41 6.62 18.41
CA ALA A 50 3.96 6.94 17.09
C ALA A 50 5.23 6.13 16.72
N ASN A 51 6.05 5.74 17.69
CA ASN A 51 7.24 4.92 17.42
C ASN A 51 6.86 3.52 16.92
N VAL A 52 5.83 2.92 17.51
CA VAL A 52 5.33 1.60 17.08
C VAL A 52 4.74 1.70 15.69
N HIS A 53 3.99 2.77 15.38
CA HIS A 53 3.48 3.05 14.06
C HIS A 53 4.60 3.17 13.01
N GLN A 54 5.65 3.93 13.30
CA GLN A 54 6.79 4.06 12.40
C GLN A 54 7.49 2.71 12.14
N ARG A 55 7.63 1.88 13.17
CA ARG A 55 8.19 0.51 13.01
C ARG A 55 7.32 -0.38 12.14
N TRP A 56 6.02 -0.31 12.33
CA TRP A 56 5.06 -1.00 11.47
C TRP A 56 5.19 -0.54 10.02
N MET A 57 5.17 0.77 9.78
CA MET A 57 5.29 1.37 8.46
C MET A 57 6.59 0.96 7.76
N ASN A 58 7.72 0.91 8.47
CA ASN A 58 8.98 0.41 7.93
C ASN A 58 8.87 -1.06 7.49
N GLY A 59 8.21 -1.89 8.29
CA GLY A 59 7.98 -3.29 7.95
C GLY A 59 7.14 -3.45 6.68
N VAL A 60 6.02 -2.73 6.60
CA VAL A 60 5.15 -2.71 5.40
C VAL A 60 5.92 -2.21 4.19
N GLY A 61 6.66 -1.11 4.32
CA GLY A 61 7.46 -0.53 3.24
C GLY A 61 8.54 -1.50 2.74
N LYS A 62 9.29 -2.15 3.62
CA LYS A 62 10.31 -3.13 3.23
C LYS A 62 9.73 -4.35 2.55
N CYS A 63 8.63 -4.90 3.07
CA CYS A 63 7.93 -6.01 2.42
C CYS A 63 7.40 -5.60 1.05
N GLY A 64 6.82 -4.41 0.96
CA GLY A 64 6.32 -3.85 -0.28
C GLY A 64 7.43 -3.63 -1.32
N LEU A 65 8.57 -3.04 -0.93
CA LEU A 65 9.73 -2.86 -1.82
C LEU A 65 10.29 -4.18 -2.33
N ALA A 66 10.34 -5.20 -1.48
CA ALA A 66 10.79 -6.52 -1.90
C ALA A 66 9.91 -7.11 -3.00
N ILE A 67 8.60 -6.84 -2.96
CA ILE A 67 7.63 -7.34 -3.92
C ILE A 67 7.49 -6.40 -5.13
N ALA A 68 7.59 -5.08 -4.94
CA ALA A 68 7.26 -4.07 -5.94
C ALA A 68 8.49 -3.42 -6.61
N ASN A 69 9.72 -3.94 -6.39
CA ASN A 69 10.90 -3.37 -7.03
C ASN A 69 10.76 -3.39 -8.56
N GLY A 70 11.09 -2.29 -9.23
CA GLY A 70 10.97 -2.12 -10.67
C GLY A 70 9.53 -1.96 -11.19
N LEU A 71 8.53 -1.96 -10.33
CA LEU A 71 7.13 -1.72 -10.71
C LEU A 71 6.78 -0.23 -10.59
N PRO A 72 6.11 0.34 -11.60
CA PRO A 72 5.65 1.73 -11.56
C PRO A 72 4.77 2.00 -10.34
N VAL A 73 4.79 3.23 -9.87
CA VAL A 73 3.93 3.77 -8.80
C VAL A 73 4.13 3.08 -7.45
N GLN A 74 4.03 1.76 -7.39
CA GLN A 74 4.07 1.02 -6.12
C GLN A 74 5.45 1.03 -5.47
N GLN A 75 6.52 0.98 -6.25
CA GLN A 75 7.87 1.07 -5.72
C GLN A 75 8.08 2.38 -4.95
N GLU A 76 7.64 3.51 -5.51
CA GLU A 76 7.80 4.81 -4.85
C GLU A 76 6.90 4.97 -3.62
N LEU A 77 5.69 4.39 -3.63
CA LEU A 77 4.83 4.36 -2.45
C LEU A 77 5.51 3.63 -1.27
N TYR A 78 6.09 2.46 -1.52
CA TYR A 78 6.77 1.73 -0.45
C TYR A 78 8.11 2.36 -0.05
N SER A 79 8.79 3.04 -0.99
CA SER A 79 9.95 3.88 -0.68
C SER A 79 9.59 5.03 0.26
N LEU A 80 8.43 5.66 0.05
CA LEU A 80 7.88 6.66 0.95
C LEU A 80 7.71 6.09 2.37
N PHE A 81 7.11 4.91 2.53
CA PHE A 81 6.91 4.30 3.84
C PHE A 81 8.24 4.01 4.57
N VAL A 82 9.24 3.52 3.85
CA VAL A 82 10.57 3.28 4.42
C VAL A 82 11.23 4.60 4.82
N ARG A 83 11.17 5.62 3.98
CA ARG A 83 11.75 6.94 4.24
C ARG A 83 11.14 7.60 5.48
N GLU A 84 9.81 7.66 5.54
CA GLU A 84 9.09 8.32 6.63
C GLU A 84 9.16 7.56 7.96
N SER A 85 9.50 6.28 7.92
CA SER A 85 9.72 5.46 9.12
C SER A 85 11.07 5.70 9.78
N ALA A 86 11.96 6.53 9.22
CA ALA A 86 13.30 6.82 9.72
C ALA A 86 14.13 5.55 10.05
N GLY A 87 13.95 4.48 9.26
CA GLY A 87 14.70 3.23 9.42
C GLY A 87 14.39 2.42 10.68
N LYS A 88 13.39 2.80 11.46
CA LYS A 88 13.03 2.10 12.69
C LYS A 88 12.55 0.68 12.41
N THR A 89 13.16 -0.31 13.06
CA THR A 89 12.78 -1.72 12.92
C THR A 89 11.75 -2.14 13.96
N CYS A 90 10.78 -2.97 13.57
CA CYS A 90 9.83 -3.54 14.49
C CYS A 90 10.52 -4.60 15.37
N LYS A 91 10.46 -4.41 16.69
CA LYS A 91 10.94 -5.37 17.69
C LYS A 91 9.81 -5.94 18.57
N ASP A 92 8.60 -5.42 18.39
CA ASP A 92 7.44 -5.88 19.12
C ASP A 92 7.02 -7.26 18.64
N SER A 93 6.92 -8.22 19.57
CA SER A 93 6.64 -9.63 19.26
C SER A 93 5.26 -9.85 18.66
N PHE A 94 4.26 -9.09 19.12
CA PHE A 94 2.89 -9.19 18.63
C PHE A 94 2.76 -8.62 17.22
N LEU A 95 3.34 -7.44 16.97
CA LEU A 95 3.38 -6.86 15.62
C LEU A 95 4.18 -7.74 14.66
N LEU A 96 5.29 -8.32 15.08
CA LEU A 96 6.05 -9.28 14.28
C LEU A 96 5.24 -10.54 13.97
N TYR A 97 4.45 -11.02 14.92
CA TYR A 97 3.53 -12.14 14.69
C TYR A 97 2.49 -11.81 13.62
N ILE A 98 1.82 -10.66 13.73
CA ILE A 98 0.86 -10.19 12.73
C ILE A 98 1.53 -10.03 11.37
N MET A 99 2.68 -9.37 11.30
CA MET A 99 3.43 -9.17 10.06
C MET A 99 3.84 -10.49 9.42
N LYS A 100 4.34 -11.45 10.19
CA LYS A 100 4.75 -12.78 9.70
C LYS A 100 3.61 -13.57 9.06
N ASN A 101 2.40 -13.35 9.52
CA ASN A 101 1.20 -14.04 9.02
C ASN A 101 0.50 -13.28 7.90
N THR A 102 1.01 -12.11 7.49
CA THR A 102 0.47 -11.41 6.31
C THR A 102 1.00 -12.06 5.03
N SER A 103 0.16 -12.14 4.02
CA SER A 103 0.53 -12.69 2.70
C SER A 103 1.76 -11.97 2.11
N ARG A 104 1.93 -10.69 2.36
CA ARG A 104 3.06 -9.91 1.88
C ARG A 104 4.37 -10.29 2.53
N MET A 105 4.39 -10.51 3.83
CA MET A 105 5.58 -10.97 4.53
C MET A 105 6.00 -12.35 4.03
N ILE A 106 5.06 -13.23 3.79
CA ILE A 106 5.31 -14.56 3.23
C ILE A 106 5.91 -14.43 1.83
N GLN A 107 5.34 -13.59 0.97
CA GLN A 107 5.82 -13.35 -0.39
C GLN A 107 7.20 -12.71 -0.41
N SER A 108 7.51 -11.81 0.53
CA SER A 108 8.79 -11.10 0.60
C SER A 108 9.90 -11.86 1.30
N LYS A 109 9.62 -13.01 1.92
CA LYS A 109 10.54 -13.74 2.81
C LYS A 109 11.93 -14.00 2.23
N ASN A 110 12.00 -14.27 0.92
CA ASN A 110 13.23 -14.57 0.21
C ASN A 110 13.68 -13.43 -0.73
N LEU A 111 13.08 -12.27 -0.62
CA LEU A 111 13.35 -11.13 -1.47
C LEU A 111 13.99 -10.00 -0.66
N ALA A 112 15.04 -9.39 -1.19
CA ALA A 112 15.63 -8.22 -0.58
C ALA A 112 14.82 -6.95 -0.92
N PRO A 113 14.50 -6.07 0.06
CA PRO A 113 13.91 -4.78 -0.23
C PRO A 113 14.93 -3.91 -0.98
N ARG A 114 14.59 -3.55 -2.20
CA ARG A 114 15.44 -2.72 -3.06
C ARG A 114 14.59 -1.91 -4.03
N THR A 115 15.18 -0.87 -4.58
CA THR A 115 14.62 -0.12 -5.71
C THR A 115 15.42 -0.44 -6.96
N THR A 116 14.74 -0.56 -8.09
CA THR A 116 15.35 -0.75 -9.41
C THR A 116 14.73 0.23 -10.39
N PRO A 117 15.47 0.69 -11.42
CA PRO A 117 14.88 1.54 -12.46
C PRO A 117 13.65 0.87 -13.07
N VAL A 118 12.58 1.64 -13.20
CA VAL A 118 11.36 1.18 -13.87
C VAL A 118 11.58 1.18 -15.36
N SER A 119 11.45 0.02 -16.01
CA SER A 119 11.60 -0.12 -17.45
C SER A 119 10.42 0.48 -18.22
N ILE A 120 10.65 0.84 -19.48
CA ILE A 120 9.56 1.28 -20.38
C ILE A 120 8.52 0.17 -20.55
N SER A 121 8.96 -1.08 -20.68
CA SER A 121 8.08 -2.25 -20.77
C SER A 121 7.18 -2.37 -19.54
N ALA A 122 7.72 -2.16 -18.33
CA ALA A 122 6.93 -2.18 -17.11
C ALA A 122 5.89 -1.07 -17.10
N ARG A 123 6.20 0.13 -17.60
CA ARG A 123 5.24 1.24 -17.67
C ARG A 123 4.10 0.96 -18.64
N VAL A 124 4.42 0.40 -19.80
CA VAL A 124 3.43 0.04 -20.82
C VAL A 124 2.52 -1.08 -20.30
N SER A 125 3.09 -2.15 -19.75
CA SER A 125 2.31 -3.27 -19.19
C SER A 125 1.47 -2.82 -17.98
N TYR A 126 2.00 -1.94 -17.13
CA TYR A 126 1.23 -1.34 -16.03
C TYR A 126 0.05 -0.49 -16.52
N TYR A 127 0.23 0.24 -17.63
CA TYR A 127 -0.86 0.95 -18.28
C TYR A 127 -1.92 -0.01 -18.82
N ALA A 128 -1.52 -1.09 -19.50
CA ALA A 128 -2.44 -2.08 -20.00
C ALA A 128 -3.26 -2.74 -18.87
N ALA A 129 -2.62 -3.01 -17.73
CA ALA A 129 -3.27 -3.64 -16.57
C ALA A 129 -4.22 -2.70 -15.81
N PHE A 130 -3.86 -1.42 -15.64
CA PHE A 130 -4.54 -0.51 -14.71
C PHE A 130 -5.07 0.78 -15.34
N GLY A 131 -4.86 1.00 -16.64
CA GLY A 131 -5.32 2.21 -17.34
C GLY A 131 -4.58 3.50 -16.95
N ILE A 132 -3.47 3.42 -16.19
CA ILE A 132 -2.71 4.60 -15.75
C ILE A 132 -1.61 4.91 -16.75
N LEU A 133 -1.77 5.98 -17.51
CA LEU A 133 -0.80 6.40 -18.52
C LEU A 133 0.61 6.60 -17.94
N PRO A 134 1.68 6.32 -18.69
CA PRO A 134 3.07 6.45 -18.22
C PRO A 134 3.40 7.82 -17.61
N ASP A 135 2.94 8.92 -18.21
CA ASP A 135 3.15 10.26 -17.67
C ASP A 135 2.45 10.45 -16.33
N ARG A 136 1.26 9.86 -16.18
CA ARG A 136 0.54 9.88 -14.92
C ARG A 136 1.22 9.02 -13.85
N GLN A 137 1.79 7.88 -14.24
CA GLN A 137 2.62 7.06 -13.35
C GLN A 137 3.79 7.88 -12.80
N ILE A 138 4.52 8.58 -13.67
CA ILE A 138 5.66 9.43 -13.30
C ILE A 138 5.20 10.55 -12.36
N ALA A 139 4.09 11.23 -12.66
CA ALA A 139 3.56 12.28 -11.80
C ALA A 139 3.19 11.79 -10.39
N ILE A 140 2.61 10.60 -10.28
CA ILE A 140 2.30 9.95 -8.99
C ILE A 140 3.60 9.60 -8.25
N GLU A 141 4.59 9.06 -8.94
CA GLU A 141 5.90 8.74 -8.37
C GLU A 141 6.61 9.99 -7.82
N GLU A 142 6.61 11.09 -8.58
CA GLU A 142 7.16 12.37 -8.13
C GLU A 142 6.40 12.93 -6.93
N HIS A 143 5.07 12.79 -6.91
CA HIS A 143 4.29 13.14 -5.74
C HIS A 143 4.75 12.35 -4.50
N TYR A 144 4.93 11.02 -4.60
CA TYR A 144 5.39 10.20 -3.48
C TYR A 144 6.83 10.53 -3.05
N LYS A 145 7.71 10.92 -3.96
CA LYS A 145 9.08 11.36 -3.62
C LYS A 145 9.09 12.63 -2.76
N ASN A 146 8.17 13.54 -3.05
CA ASN A 146 8.08 14.84 -2.39
C ASN A 146 7.09 14.88 -1.23
N PHE A 147 6.28 13.83 -1.07
CA PHE A 147 5.28 13.75 -0.02
C PHE A 147 5.92 13.39 1.33
N HIS A 148 5.50 14.10 2.38
CA HIS A 148 5.85 13.80 3.76
C HIS A 148 4.60 13.45 4.54
N LEU A 149 4.64 12.33 5.24
CA LEU A 149 3.56 11.93 6.12
C LEU A 149 3.56 12.86 7.35
N LEU A 150 2.41 13.48 7.62
CA LEU A 150 2.24 14.23 8.85
C LEU A 150 2.45 13.30 10.04
N ARG A 151 3.35 13.65 10.94
CA ARG A 151 3.48 12.99 12.23
C ARG A 151 2.23 13.39 13.02
N LEU A 152 1.24 12.53 13.05
CA LEU A 152 0.19 12.65 14.02
C LEU A 152 0.82 12.36 15.38
N ASP A 153 0.93 13.38 16.22
CA ASP A 153 1.10 13.18 17.64
C ASP A 153 -0.18 12.53 18.15
N VAL A 154 -0.20 11.21 18.10
CA VAL A 154 -1.30 10.42 18.67
C VAL A 154 -1.11 10.53 20.19
N THR A 155 -1.66 11.57 20.78
CA THR A 155 -1.97 11.56 22.21
C THR A 155 -2.98 10.43 22.40
N PRO A 156 -2.70 9.43 23.23
CA PRO A 156 -3.67 8.36 23.49
C PRO A 156 -4.96 9.02 24.00
N ILE A 157 -6.04 8.86 23.26
CA ILE A 157 -7.36 9.26 23.74
C ILE A 157 -7.61 8.37 24.94
N SER A 158 -7.58 8.96 26.14
CA SER A 158 -7.89 8.22 27.35
C SER A 158 -9.31 7.71 27.24
N HIS A 159 -9.55 6.45 27.60
CA HIS A 159 -10.89 5.83 27.58
C HIS A 159 -11.96 6.67 28.32
N ALA A 160 -11.55 7.61 29.17
CA ALA A 160 -12.42 8.58 29.86
C ALA A 160 -13.06 9.61 28.91
N GLN A 161 -12.49 9.85 27.71
CA GLN A 161 -13.04 10.84 26.76
C GLN A 161 -14.02 10.27 25.74
N VAL A 162 -14.12 8.94 25.62
CA VAL A 162 -15.03 8.27 24.68
C VAL A 162 -16.49 8.31 25.20
N GLY A 163 -16.71 8.60 26.48
CA GLY A 163 -18.02 8.57 27.12
C GLY A 163 -18.91 9.81 26.90
N THR A 164 -18.45 10.85 26.20
CA THR A 164 -19.19 12.15 26.13
C THR A 164 -19.48 12.66 24.72
N VAL A 165 -19.35 11.87 23.68
CA VAL A 165 -19.96 12.23 22.39
C VAL A 165 -21.41 11.81 22.40
N ARG A 166 -22.26 12.63 23.05
CA ARG A 166 -23.70 12.54 22.87
C ARG A 166 -24.04 12.82 21.42
N ALA A 167 -24.77 11.90 20.83
CA ALA A 167 -25.46 12.07 19.58
C ALA A 167 -26.28 13.36 19.58
N GLY A 168 -25.88 14.30 18.75
CA GLY A 168 -26.55 15.59 18.61
C GLY A 168 -26.19 16.23 17.27
N HIS A 169 -26.40 15.50 16.17
CA HIS A 169 -26.61 16.13 14.86
C HIS A 169 -27.67 15.33 14.12
N SER A 170 -28.86 15.89 14.12
CA SER A 170 -29.96 15.53 13.22
C SER A 170 -29.49 15.70 11.78
N ILE A 171 -29.57 14.63 11.03
CA ILE A 171 -29.43 14.65 9.57
C ILE A 171 -30.58 15.47 9.01
N PRO A 172 -30.33 16.50 8.19
CA PRO A 172 -31.42 17.17 7.50
C PRO A 172 -32.03 16.21 6.49
N SER A 173 -33.34 15.97 6.63
CA SER A 173 -34.15 15.27 5.65
C SER A 173 -34.17 16.07 4.35
N PHE A 174 -33.68 15.47 3.25
CA PHE A 174 -33.99 15.98 1.90
C PHE A 174 -35.42 15.57 1.58
N GLU A 175 -36.34 16.53 1.60
CA GLU A 175 -37.62 16.40 0.95
C GLU A 175 -37.45 16.63 -0.56
N HIS A 176 -38.27 15.96 -1.33
CA HIS A 176 -38.31 15.76 -2.78
C HIS A 176 -38.34 17.02 -3.65
#